data_649cd20af5616f51ffa38d7e1967d1a7
#
_entry.id   649cd20af5616f51ffa38d7e1967d1a7
#
_cell.length_a   1.000
_cell.length_b   1.000
_cell.length_c   1.000
_cell.angle_alpha   90.00
_cell.angle_beta   90.00
_cell.angle_gamma   90.00
#
_symmetry.space_group_name_H-M   'P 1'
#
loop_
_entity.id
_entity.type
_entity.pdbx_description
1 polymer ?
#
loop_
_entity_poly.entity_id
_entity_poly.type
_entity_poly.pdbx_seq_one_letter_code
_entity_poly.pdbx_strand_id
1 'polypeptide(L)'
;MAEEEQKGDKKRPILADVKDSNPYSRLMALQRLGVVTDYTAIRQFTCVIVGVGGVGSVVAEMLTRCGIGKLILYDYDRVELANMNRMFYLPSHAGMAKVEAARASLLQINSDVEIEVHNVNICGLQEYDKFKSRVLEGGIDGARCNLILSCVDNYAARMCINKACNEMDQIWYESGVSENAMSGHIQLIVPGETACFACAPPLVIATEDDESQI
;
A
#
# COMPACT_ATOMS: atom_id res chain seq x y z
N MET A 1 -13.97 13.34 39.15
CA MET A 1 -14.07 13.19 37.71
C MET A 1 -12.81 13.84 37.14
N ALA A 2 -11.83 13.05 36.79
CA ALA A 2 -10.59 13.53 36.23
C ALA A 2 -10.74 13.49 34.69
N GLU A 3 -10.61 14.63 34.05
CA GLU A 3 -10.49 14.74 32.59
C GLU A 3 -9.16 14.13 32.18
N GLU A 4 -9.19 12.98 31.51
CA GLU A 4 -8.05 12.45 30.79
C GLU A 4 -7.85 13.31 29.54
N GLU A 5 -6.92 14.24 29.61
CA GLU A 5 -6.35 14.92 28.45
C GLU A 5 -5.76 13.87 27.50
N GLN A 6 -6.35 13.70 26.34
CA GLN A 6 -5.75 12.97 25.22
C GLN A 6 -4.47 13.70 24.80
N LYS A 7 -3.34 13.31 25.39
CA LYS A 7 -2.02 13.65 24.86
C LYS A 7 -1.90 13.06 23.48
N GLY A 8 -1.93 13.91 22.46
CA GLY A 8 -1.59 13.53 21.09
C GLY A 8 -0.23 12.82 21.11
N ASP A 9 -0.26 11.56 20.72
CA ASP A 9 0.90 10.67 20.75
C ASP A 9 1.94 11.20 19.75
N LYS A 10 3.01 11.83 20.27
CA LYS A 10 4.11 12.29 19.43
C LYS A 10 4.80 11.06 18.85
N LYS A 11 4.80 10.96 17.52
CA LYS A 11 5.53 9.90 16.77
C LYS A 11 6.94 9.76 17.33
N ARG A 12 7.37 8.53 17.57
CA ARG A 12 8.72 8.24 18.10
C ARG A 12 9.78 8.81 17.14
N PRO A 13 10.79 9.53 17.61
CA PRO A 13 11.82 10.06 16.73
C PRO A 13 12.61 8.92 16.09
N ILE A 14 12.90 9.05 14.79
CA ILE A 14 13.89 8.19 14.13
C ILE A 14 15.27 8.71 14.55
N LEU A 15 15.91 7.99 15.47
CA LEU A 15 17.24 8.35 15.96
C LEU A 15 18.34 7.76 15.07
N ALA A 16 19.37 8.53 14.80
CA ALA A 16 20.52 8.07 14.02
C ALA A 16 21.39 7.01 14.76
N ASP A 17 21.21 6.90 16.07
CA ASP A 17 21.96 5.99 16.91
C ASP A 17 21.59 4.52 16.66
N VAL A 18 22.62 3.70 16.46
CA VAL A 18 22.48 2.23 16.42
C VAL A 18 22.42 1.70 17.82
N LYS A 19 21.19 1.58 18.35
CA LYS A 19 20.91 1.00 19.66
C LYS A 19 19.83 -0.05 19.50
N ASP A 20 19.86 -1.08 20.35
CA ASP A 20 18.86 -2.16 20.32
C ASP A 20 17.44 -1.66 20.64
N SER A 21 17.31 -0.53 21.35
CA SER A 21 16.03 0.13 21.60
C SER A 21 15.46 0.93 20.44
N ASN A 22 16.24 1.12 19.35
CA ASN A 22 15.80 1.85 18.17
C ASN A 22 15.39 0.88 17.05
N PRO A 23 14.08 0.72 16.76
CA PRO A 23 13.59 -0.21 15.73
C PRO A 23 14.09 0.12 14.32
N TYR A 24 14.52 1.36 14.09
CA TYR A 24 15.01 1.83 12.80
C TYR A 24 16.54 1.78 12.65
N SER A 25 17.26 1.30 13.68
CA SER A 25 18.72 1.35 13.72
C SER A 25 19.40 0.68 12.53
N ARG A 26 18.87 -0.43 12.04
CA ARG A 26 19.39 -1.16 10.87
C ARG A 26 19.07 -0.43 9.56
N LEU A 27 17.93 0.20 9.46
CA LEU A 27 17.51 0.98 8.30
C LEU A 27 18.29 2.30 8.20
N MET A 28 18.64 2.92 9.32
CA MET A 28 19.54 4.08 9.39
C MET A 28 20.95 3.77 8.86
N ALA A 29 21.34 2.49 8.80
CA ALA A 29 22.58 2.11 8.15
C ALA A 29 22.63 2.47 6.65
N LEU A 30 21.48 2.47 5.96
CA LEU A 30 21.38 2.86 4.55
C LEU A 30 21.86 4.31 4.33
N GLN A 31 21.52 5.21 5.24
CA GLN A 31 22.00 6.59 5.19
C GLN A 31 23.52 6.68 5.43
N ARG A 32 24.03 5.93 6.40
CA ARG A 32 25.49 5.91 6.68
C ARG A 32 26.31 5.28 5.56
N LEU A 33 25.71 4.33 4.82
CA LEU A 33 26.31 3.70 3.65
C LEU A 33 26.17 4.55 2.37
N GLY A 34 25.52 5.70 2.45
CA GLY A 34 25.30 6.58 1.30
C GLY A 34 24.29 6.06 0.28
N VAL A 35 23.49 5.03 0.63
CA VAL A 35 22.42 4.50 -0.24
C VAL A 35 21.25 5.49 -0.33
N VAL A 36 20.92 6.14 0.78
CA VAL A 36 19.92 7.22 0.85
C VAL A 36 20.56 8.42 1.54
N THR A 37 20.14 9.63 1.14
CA THR A 37 20.67 10.88 1.71
C THR A 37 20.06 11.19 3.07
N ASP A 38 18.76 10.97 3.23
CA ASP A 38 18.03 11.16 4.47
C ASP A 38 16.97 10.08 4.64
N TYR A 39 17.19 9.16 5.56
CA TYR A 39 16.23 8.10 5.87
C TYR A 39 14.98 8.66 6.58
N THR A 40 15.11 9.75 7.33
CA THR A 40 13.99 10.31 8.09
C THR A 40 12.89 10.86 7.19
N ALA A 41 13.22 11.21 5.94
CA ALA A 41 12.28 11.66 4.92
C ALA A 41 11.12 10.66 4.66
N ILE A 42 11.32 9.36 4.96
CA ILE A 42 10.27 8.34 4.82
C ILE A 42 9.01 8.67 5.63
N ARG A 43 9.15 9.42 6.72
CA ARG A 43 8.05 9.91 7.57
C ARG A 43 7.14 10.95 6.88
N GLN A 44 7.62 11.55 5.81
CA GLN A 44 6.88 12.53 4.99
C GLN A 44 6.13 11.86 3.85
N PHE A 45 6.38 10.57 3.59
CA PHE A 45 5.81 9.89 2.43
C PHE A 45 4.49 9.23 2.77
N THR A 46 3.59 9.30 1.79
CA THR A 46 2.31 8.61 1.76
C THR A 46 2.27 7.67 0.58
N CYS A 47 2.02 6.38 0.86
CA CYS A 47 1.78 5.37 -0.17
C CYS A 47 0.32 4.92 -0.14
N VAL A 48 -0.26 4.77 -1.32
CA VAL A 48 -1.57 4.15 -1.53
C VAL A 48 -1.35 2.71 -1.97
N ILE A 49 -1.98 1.76 -1.31
CA ILE A 49 -1.94 0.33 -1.66
C ILE A 49 -3.34 -0.08 -2.07
N VAL A 50 -3.48 -0.54 -3.30
CA VAL A 50 -4.73 -1.09 -3.83
C VAL A 50 -4.62 -2.61 -3.90
N GLY A 51 -5.47 -3.29 -3.17
CA GLY A 51 -5.41 -4.73 -2.91
C GLY A 51 -4.53 -5.07 -1.70
N VAL A 52 -5.13 -5.65 -0.66
CA VAL A 52 -4.43 -6.09 0.57
C VAL A 52 -4.46 -7.62 0.65
N GLY A 53 -4.27 -8.26 -0.50
CA GLY A 53 -4.16 -9.71 -0.67
C GLY A 53 -2.76 -10.24 -0.40
N GLY A 54 -2.31 -11.23 -1.19
CA GLY A 54 -1.01 -11.88 -1.03
C GLY A 54 0.17 -10.91 -1.12
N VAL A 55 0.25 -10.13 -2.20
CA VAL A 55 1.33 -9.16 -2.41
C VAL A 55 1.14 -7.93 -1.53
N GLY A 56 -0.08 -7.35 -1.52
CA GLY A 56 -0.33 -6.09 -0.80
C GLY A 56 -0.15 -6.19 0.71
N SER A 57 -0.42 -7.36 1.32
CA SER A 57 -0.16 -7.57 2.74
C SER A 57 1.34 -7.49 3.07
N VAL A 58 2.19 -8.09 2.24
CA VAL A 58 3.65 -8.03 2.39
C VAL A 58 4.15 -6.60 2.24
N VAL A 59 3.69 -5.91 1.21
CA VAL A 59 4.06 -4.51 0.94
C VAL A 59 3.66 -3.61 2.10
N ALA A 60 2.41 -3.72 2.58
CA ALA A 60 1.91 -2.92 3.70
C ALA A 60 2.71 -3.15 4.98
N GLU A 61 3.03 -4.40 5.30
CA GLU A 61 3.85 -4.72 6.49
C GLU A 61 5.27 -4.18 6.35
N MET A 62 5.92 -4.36 5.21
CA MET A 62 7.30 -3.87 5.01
C MET A 62 7.37 -2.34 5.12
N LEU A 63 6.47 -1.60 4.48
CA LEU A 63 6.41 -0.14 4.59
C LEU A 63 6.12 0.32 6.03
N THR A 64 5.23 -0.37 6.73
CA THR A 64 4.94 -0.11 8.15
C THR A 64 6.19 -0.31 9.02
N ARG A 65 6.93 -1.40 8.82
CA ARG A 65 8.20 -1.67 9.54
C ARG A 65 9.30 -0.67 9.19
N CYS A 66 9.31 -0.17 7.96
CA CYS A 66 10.23 0.91 7.56
C CYS A 66 9.89 2.26 8.18
N GLY A 67 8.71 2.42 8.78
CA GLY A 67 8.29 3.65 9.42
C GLY A 67 7.82 4.72 8.45
N ILE A 68 7.13 4.32 7.39
CA ILE A 68 6.48 5.27 6.46
C ILE A 68 5.54 6.21 7.21
N GLY A 69 5.37 7.44 6.71
CA GLY A 69 4.52 8.41 7.37
C GLY A 69 3.04 8.05 7.35
N LYS A 70 2.53 7.64 6.17
CA LYS A 70 1.12 7.28 5.98
C LYS A 70 0.94 6.18 4.95
N LEU A 71 -0.01 5.29 5.23
CA LEU A 71 -0.55 4.31 4.29
C LEU A 71 -2.04 4.55 4.08
N ILE A 72 -2.49 4.48 2.82
CA ILE A 72 -3.91 4.48 2.46
C ILE A 72 -4.19 3.13 1.78
N LEU A 73 -5.05 2.32 2.39
CA LEU A 73 -5.34 0.96 1.95
C LEU A 73 -6.70 0.88 1.29
N TYR A 74 -6.77 0.31 0.09
CA TYR A 74 -8.00 0.04 -0.64
C TYR A 74 -8.16 -1.46 -0.86
N ASP A 75 -9.28 -2.03 -0.43
CA ASP A 75 -9.70 -3.40 -0.73
C ASP A 75 -11.19 -3.52 -0.40
N TYR A 76 -11.96 -4.23 -1.19
CA TYR A 76 -13.41 -4.40 -0.96
C TYR A 76 -13.76 -5.77 -0.38
N ASP A 77 -12.79 -6.68 -0.27
CA ASP A 77 -13.01 -8.04 0.20
C ASP A 77 -13.07 -8.15 1.73
N ARG A 78 -13.55 -9.29 2.16
CA ARG A 78 -13.51 -9.73 3.55
C ARG A 78 -12.44 -10.80 3.76
N VAL A 79 -11.97 -10.91 4.98
CA VAL A 79 -11.03 -11.96 5.38
C VAL A 79 -11.77 -13.29 5.45
N GLU A 80 -11.24 -14.28 4.75
CA GLU A 80 -11.70 -15.66 4.76
C GLU A 80 -10.65 -16.57 5.43
N LEU A 81 -11.05 -17.74 5.90
CA LEU A 81 -10.11 -18.71 6.47
C LEU A 81 -9.05 -19.16 5.46
N ALA A 82 -9.39 -19.18 4.17
CA ALA A 82 -8.45 -19.45 3.07
C ALA A 82 -7.34 -18.40 2.94
N ASN A 83 -7.51 -17.22 3.57
CA ASN A 83 -6.51 -16.14 3.55
C ASN A 83 -5.43 -16.28 4.63
N MET A 84 -5.47 -17.32 5.47
CA MET A 84 -4.50 -17.49 6.58
C MET A 84 -3.09 -17.85 6.12
N ASN A 85 -2.89 -18.10 4.85
CA ASN A 85 -1.58 -18.26 4.21
C ASN A 85 -0.90 -16.91 3.85
N ARG A 86 -1.53 -15.78 4.20
CA ARG A 86 -1.05 -14.41 3.91
C ARG A 86 -0.61 -13.73 5.19
N MET A 87 0.25 -12.71 5.07
CA MET A 87 0.81 -12.02 6.23
C MET A 87 -0.28 -11.37 7.08
N PHE A 88 -0.07 -11.31 8.36
CA PHE A 88 -0.82 -10.66 9.45
C PHE A 88 -2.32 -10.98 9.55
N TYR A 89 -2.93 -11.76 8.67
CA TYR A 89 -4.30 -12.22 8.87
C TYR A 89 -4.36 -13.34 9.91
N LEU A 90 -5.35 -13.26 10.81
CA LEU A 90 -5.57 -14.23 11.89
C LEU A 90 -6.97 -14.83 11.76
N PRO A 91 -7.20 -16.06 12.24
CA PRO A 91 -8.54 -16.67 12.25
C PRO A 91 -9.61 -15.79 12.91
N SER A 92 -9.23 -15.00 13.91
CA SER A 92 -10.10 -14.04 14.59
C SER A 92 -10.57 -12.88 13.70
N HIS A 93 -9.90 -12.64 12.57
CA HIS A 93 -10.26 -11.62 11.59
C HIS A 93 -11.30 -12.12 10.57
N ALA A 94 -11.64 -13.42 10.56
CA ALA A 94 -12.59 -13.96 9.59
C ALA A 94 -13.91 -13.20 9.59
N GLY A 95 -14.36 -12.77 8.41
CA GLY A 95 -15.55 -11.94 8.20
C GLY A 95 -15.34 -10.44 8.32
N MET A 96 -14.21 -9.96 8.85
CA MET A 96 -13.86 -8.53 8.84
C MET A 96 -13.51 -8.06 7.42
N ALA A 97 -13.65 -6.76 7.13
CA ALA A 97 -13.08 -6.19 5.91
C ALA A 97 -11.55 -6.36 5.95
N LYS A 98 -10.93 -6.76 4.81
CA LYS A 98 -9.47 -6.97 4.74
C LYS A 98 -8.68 -5.73 5.18
N VAL A 99 -9.11 -4.54 4.77
CA VAL A 99 -8.45 -3.28 5.13
C VAL A 99 -8.49 -2.97 6.63
N GLU A 100 -9.60 -3.30 7.32
CA GLU A 100 -9.73 -3.09 8.75
C GLU A 100 -8.86 -4.10 9.55
N ALA A 101 -8.86 -5.35 9.13
CA ALA A 101 -7.99 -6.38 9.73
C ALA A 101 -6.51 -6.01 9.54
N ALA A 102 -6.15 -5.55 8.34
CA ALA A 102 -4.80 -5.06 8.03
C ALA A 102 -4.41 -3.90 8.95
N ARG A 103 -5.26 -2.87 9.04
CA ARG A 103 -5.02 -1.72 9.91
C ARG A 103 -4.78 -2.14 11.37
N ALA A 104 -5.62 -3.02 11.91
CA ALA A 104 -5.49 -3.48 13.28
C ALA A 104 -4.14 -4.17 13.53
N SER A 105 -3.71 -5.05 12.62
CA SER A 105 -2.43 -5.76 12.74
C SER A 105 -1.23 -4.84 12.53
N LEU A 106 -1.28 -3.96 11.53
CA LEU A 106 -0.17 -3.06 11.21
C LEU A 106 0.10 -2.04 12.32
N LEU A 107 -0.96 -1.52 12.98
CA LEU A 107 -0.81 -0.62 14.13
C LEU A 107 -0.20 -1.31 15.35
N GLN A 108 -0.36 -2.63 15.50
CA GLN A 108 0.35 -3.40 16.53
C GLN A 108 1.85 -3.54 16.23
N ILE A 109 2.21 -3.59 14.93
CA ILE A 109 3.61 -3.65 14.49
C ILE A 109 4.28 -2.30 14.69
N ASN A 110 3.65 -1.21 14.23
CA ASN A 110 4.18 0.14 14.36
C ASN A 110 3.06 1.18 14.46
N SER A 111 2.83 1.66 15.68
CA SER A 111 1.80 2.67 15.97
C SER A 111 2.14 4.09 15.45
N ASP A 112 3.38 4.32 15.00
CA ASP A 112 3.81 5.63 14.50
C ASP A 112 3.31 5.90 13.08
N VAL A 113 2.83 4.88 12.36
CA VAL A 113 2.33 4.99 10.98
C VAL A 113 0.87 5.41 11.00
N GLU A 114 0.52 6.44 10.24
CA GLU A 114 -0.88 6.77 10.00
C GLU A 114 -1.46 5.78 8.98
N ILE A 115 -2.57 5.13 9.32
CA ILE A 115 -3.21 4.16 8.43
C ILE A 115 -4.66 4.55 8.20
N GLU A 116 -4.97 4.88 6.96
CA GLU A 116 -6.30 5.16 6.45
C GLU A 116 -6.79 3.98 5.62
N VAL A 117 -8.08 3.64 5.73
CA VAL A 117 -8.64 2.45 5.07
C VAL A 117 -9.92 2.75 4.33
N HIS A 118 -10.09 2.14 3.17
CA HIS A 118 -11.27 2.27 2.32
C HIS A 118 -11.72 0.87 1.86
N ASN A 119 -12.86 0.41 2.39
CA ASN A 119 -13.46 -0.85 2.00
C ASN A 119 -14.41 -0.64 0.81
N VAL A 120 -13.84 -0.38 -0.36
CA VAL A 120 -14.58 -0.03 -1.58
C VAL A 120 -13.91 -0.57 -2.83
N ASN A 121 -14.71 -0.85 -3.87
CA ASN A 121 -14.21 -1.14 -5.21
C ASN A 121 -13.96 0.18 -5.96
N ILE A 122 -12.70 0.47 -6.25
CA ILE A 122 -12.28 1.71 -6.93
C ILE A 122 -12.79 1.81 -8.39
N CYS A 123 -13.24 0.71 -9.00
CA CYS A 123 -13.78 0.70 -10.36
C CYS A 123 -15.23 1.25 -10.45
N GLY A 124 -15.89 1.46 -9.32
CA GLY A 124 -17.22 2.08 -9.28
C GLY A 124 -17.15 3.56 -9.65
N LEU A 125 -18.11 4.05 -10.46
CA LEU A 125 -18.11 5.43 -11.00
C LEU A 125 -17.88 6.50 -9.92
N GLN A 126 -18.58 6.43 -8.79
CA GLN A 126 -18.43 7.40 -7.70
C GLN A 126 -17.13 7.20 -6.93
N GLU A 127 -16.72 5.96 -6.74
CA GLU A 127 -15.52 5.62 -5.98
C GLU A 127 -14.24 5.93 -6.76
N TYR A 128 -14.30 5.87 -8.08
CA TYR A 128 -13.19 6.27 -8.95
C TYR A 128 -12.79 7.75 -8.76
N ASP A 129 -13.77 8.65 -8.75
CA ASP A 129 -13.49 10.08 -8.55
C ASP A 129 -13.04 10.37 -7.10
N LYS A 130 -13.62 9.70 -6.11
CA LYS A 130 -13.16 9.79 -4.72
C LYS A 130 -11.74 9.27 -4.57
N PHE A 131 -11.39 8.15 -5.22
CA PHE A 131 -10.05 7.61 -5.24
C PHE A 131 -9.04 8.64 -5.78
N LYS A 132 -9.34 9.26 -6.93
CA LYS A 132 -8.47 10.31 -7.51
C LYS A 132 -8.31 11.50 -6.57
N SER A 133 -9.41 12.02 -6.02
CA SER A 133 -9.35 13.13 -5.06
C SER A 133 -8.51 12.76 -3.85
N ARG A 134 -8.64 11.50 -3.36
CA ARG A 134 -7.87 11.06 -2.21
C ARG A 134 -6.39 10.89 -2.51
N VAL A 135 -6.01 10.48 -3.73
CA VAL A 135 -4.60 10.46 -4.15
C VAL A 135 -4.01 11.86 -4.21
N LEU A 136 -4.78 12.84 -4.69
CA LEU A 136 -4.31 14.22 -4.85
C LEU A 136 -4.18 14.98 -3.52
N GLU A 137 -5.00 14.65 -2.50
CA GLU A 137 -5.13 15.43 -1.27
C GLU A 137 -4.99 14.57 0.00
N GLY A 138 -4.80 13.27 -0.15
CA GLY A 138 -4.79 12.31 0.97
C GLY A 138 -3.47 12.14 1.68
N GLY A 139 -2.42 12.78 1.20
CA GLY A 139 -1.11 12.71 1.83
C GLY A 139 -1.03 13.45 3.17
N ILE A 140 0.15 13.40 3.76
CA ILE A 140 0.43 14.11 5.01
C ILE A 140 0.22 15.62 4.79
N ASP A 141 -0.45 16.26 5.73
CA ASP A 141 -0.81 17.69 5.67
C ASP A 141 -1.63 18.10 4.43
N GLY A 142 -2.40 17.16 3.87
CA GLY A 142 -3.22 17.41 2.67
C GLY A 142 -2.42 17.42 1.36
N ALA A 143 -1.17 16.98 1.39
CA ALA A 143 -0.35 16.88 0.19
C ALA A 143 -0.81 15.72 -0.72
N ARG A 144 -0.30 15.72 -1.93
CA ARG A 144 -0.46 14.60 -2.86
C ARG A 144 0.24 13.34 -2.34
N CYS A 145 -0.33 12.17 -2.55
CA CYS A 145 0.32 10.90 -2.26
C CYS A 145 1.55 10.71 -3.17
N ASN A 146 2.60 10.13 -2.60
CA ASN A 146 3.88 10.01 -3.30
C ASN A 146 3.90 8.85 -4.29
N LEU A 147 3.19 7.75 -3.97
CA LEU A 147 3.26 6.52 -4.75
C LEU A 147 1.97 5.72 -4.63
N ILE A 148 1.55 5.10 -5.73
CA ILE A 148 0.51 4.07 -5.72
C ILE A 148 1.16 2.71 -5.98
N LEU A 149 0.73 1.70 -5.23
CA LEU A 149 1.15 0.31 -5.35
C LEU A 149 -0.09 -0.52 -5.69
N SER A 150 -0.17 -0.98 -6.92
CA SER A 150 -1.22 -1.88 -7.41
C SER A 150 -0.83 -3.32 -7.08
N CYS A 151 -1.59 -3.93 -6.18
CA CYS A 151 -1.41 -5.30 -5.70
C CYS A 151 -2.69 -6.12 -5.92
N VAL A 152 -3.43 -5.77 -6.97
CA VAL A 152 -4.69 -6.42 -7.34
C VAL A 152 -4.45 -7.66 -8.20
N ASP A 153 -5.43 -8.55 -8.22
CA ASP A 153 -5.35 -9.85 -8.90
C ASP A 153 -6.14 -9.91 -10.23
N ASN A 154 -6.95 -8.89 -10.54
CA ASN A 154 -7.77 -8.88 -11.74
C ASN A 154 -7.39 -7.75 -12.72
N TYR A 155 -7.61 -8.02 -14.01
CA TYR A 155 -7.26 -7.12 -15.11
C TYR A 155 -8.04 -5.80 -15.07
N ALA A 156 -9.33 -5.84 -14.75
CA ALA A 156 -10.20 -4.65 -14.73
C ALA A 156 -9.71 -3.62 -13.70
N ALA A 157 -9.31 -4.06 -12.50
CA ALA A 157 -8.77 -3.17 -11.47
C ALA A 157 -7.43 -2.56 -11.90
N ARG A 158 -6.54 -3.33 -12.56
CA ARG A 158 -5.28 -2.84 -13.12
C ARG A 158 -5.50 -1.75 -14.15
N MET A 159 -6.44 -1.96 -15.08
CA MET A 159 -6.81 -0.97 -16.08
C MET A 159 -7.42 0.29 -15.45
N CYS A 160 -8.22 0.14 -14.41
CA CYS A 160 -8.80 1.25 -13.66
C CYS A 160 -7.69 2.11 -12.99
N ILE A 161 -6.73 1.47 -12.32
CA ILE A 161 -5.58 2.15 -11.70
C ILE A 161 -4.72 2.81 -12.77
N ASN A 162 -4.41 2.10 -13.87
CA ASN A 162 -3.65 2.64 -15.00
C ASN A 162 -4.28 3.92 -15.56
N LYS A 163 -5.61 3.91 -15.78
CA LYS A 163 -6.35 5.07 -16.24
C LYS A 163 -6.25 6.22 -15.24
N ALA A 164 -6.52 5.97 -13.96
CA ALA A 164 -6.47 6.98 -12.92
C ALA A 164 -5.07 7.60 -12.79
N CYS A 165 -4.02 6.78 -12.79
CA CYS A 165 -2.64 7.25 -12.68
C CYS A 165 -2.22 8.10 -13.89
N ASN A 166 -2.61 7.71 -15.10
CA ASN A 166 -2.34 8.52 -16.30
C ASN A 166 -3.11 9.85 -16.27
N GLU A 167 -4.38 9.86 -15.83
CA GLU A 167 -5.16 11.10 -15.71
C GLU A 167 -4.58 12.08 -14.68
N MET A 168 -3.97 11.55 -13.62
CA MET A 168 -3.41 12.35 -12.54
C MET A 168 -1.92 12.64 -12.70
N ASP A 169 -1.25 12.09 -13.70
CA ASP A 169 0.22 12.11 -13.78
C ASP A 169 0.88 11.55 -12.51
N GLN A 170 0.40 10.37 -12.07
CA GLN A 170 0.82 9.74 -10.82
C GLN A 170 1.74 8.55 -11.06
N ILE A 171 2.94 8.59 -10.47
CA ILE A 171 3.88 7.45 -10.46
C ILE A 171 3.28 6.30 -9.68
N TRP A 172 3.39 5.09 -10.23
CA TRP A 172 2.89 3.90 -9.59
C TRP A 172 3.68 2.64 -9.95
N TYR A 173 3.58 1.64 -9.10
CA TYR A 173 4.03 0.29 -9.38
C TYR A 173 2.83 -0.61 -9.63
N GLU A 174 2.90 -1.35 -10.73
CA GLU A 174 2.06 -2.51 -10.98
C GLU A 174 2.80 -3.75 -10.52
N SER A 175 2.10 -4.66 -9.85
CA SER A 175 2.67 -5.91 -9.39
C SER A 175 1.62 -7.02 -9.38
N GLY A 176 2.05 -8.22 -9.68
CA GLY A 176 1.20 -9.39 -9.67
C GLY A 176 1.97 -10.68 -9.60
N VAL A 177 1.26 -11.73 -9.19
CA VAL A 177 1.74 -13.10 -9.16
C VAL A 177 0.81 -13.93 -10.03
N SER A 178 1.36 -14.81 -10.85
CA SER A 178 0.56 -15.76 -11.65
C SER A 178 -0.26 -16.68 -10.75
N GLU A 179 -1.38 -17.15 -11.26
CA GLU A 179 -2.32 -18.02 -10.54
C GLU A 179 -1.64 -19.26 -9.95
N ASN A 180 -0.72 -19.86 -10.70
CA ASN A 180 0.07 -21.01 -10.26
C ASN A 180 1.24 -20.66 -9.32
N ALA A 181 1.41 -19.39 -8.97
CA ALA A 181 2.49 -18.86 -8.12
C ALA A 181 3.93 -19.18 -8.61
N MET A 182 4.10 -19.55 -9.88
CA MET A 182 5.42 -19.88 -10.45
C MET A 182 6.13 -18.66 -11.04
N SER A 183 5.41 -17.60 -11.30
CA SER A 183 5.96 -16.35 -11.87
C SER A 183 5.29 -15.13 -11.23
N GLY A 184 5.98 -14.02 -11.32
CA GLY A 184 5.46 -12.74 -10.88
C GLY A 184 6.10 -11.63 -11.70
N HIS A 185 5.53 -10.45 -11.61
CA HIS A 185 6.05 -9.27 -12.27
C HIS A 185 5.95 -8.05 -11.36
N ILE A 186 6.78 -7.09 -11.64
CA ILE A 186 6.69 -5.75 -11.10
C ILE A 186 7.09 -4.76 -12.18
N GLN A 187 6.33 -3.70 -12.35
CA GLN A 187 6.56 -2.67 -13.35
C GLN A 187 6.42 -1.29 -12.71
N LEU A 188 7.47 -0.48 -12.80
CA LEU A 188 7.41 0.94 -12.48
C LEU A 188 6.83 1.67 -13.69
N ILE A 189 5.78 2.45 -13.47
CA ILE A 189 5.13 3.27 -14.48
C ILE A 189 5.20 4.73 -14.07
N VAL A 190 5.88 5.51 -14.93
CA VAL A 190 5.99 6.96 -14.82
C VAL A 190 5.23 7.54 -16.01
N PRO A 191 4.04 8.12 -15.81
CA PRO A 191 3.23 8.68 -16.88
C PRO A 191 4.04 9.66 -17.72
N GLY A 192 3.89 9.58 -19.05
CA GLY A 192 4.65 10.41 -19.99
C GLY A 192 6.10 9.99 -20.24
N GLU A 193 6.71 9.15 -19.40
CA GLU A 193 8.11 8.71 -19.55
C GLU A 193 8.22 7.23 -19.91
N THR A 194 7.43 6.36 -19.29
CA THR A 194 7.44 4.92 -19.55
C THR A 194 6.15 4.46 -20.23
N ALA A 195 6.18 3.29 -20.86
CA ALA A 195 4.96 2.66 -21.37
C ALA A 195 3.98 2.41 -20.20
N CYS A 196 2.71 2.77 -20.40
CA CYS A 196 1.68 2.47 -19.42
C CYS A 196 1.30 0.99 -19.46
N PHE A 197 0.59 0.50 -18.44
CA PHE A 197 0.18 -0.89 -18.33
C PHE A 197 -0.60 -1.38 -19.59
N ALA A 198 -1.49 -0.55 -20.14
CA ALA A 198 -2.25 -0.90 -21.34
C ALA A 198 -1.37 -0.96 -22.61
N CYS A 199 -0.28 -0.19 -22.69
CA CYS A 199 0.63 -0.18 -23.82
C CYS A 199 1.59 -1.38 -23.84
N ALA A 200 2.03 -1.82 -22.66
CA ALA A 200 2.99 -2.91 -22.50
C ALA A 200 2.62 -3.78 -21.28
N PRO A 201 1.52 -4.53 -21.35
CA PRO A 201 1.13 -5.41 -20.28
C PRO A 201 2.16 -6.53 -20.13
N PRO A 202 2.51 -6.96 -18.90
CA PRO A 202 3.37 -8.12 -18.68
C PRO A 202 2.77 -9.41 -19.27
N LEU A 203 3.61 -10.25 -19.89
CA LEU A 203 3.18 -11.47 -20.59
C LEU A 203 2.52 -12.54 -19.69
N VAL A 204 2.63 -12.40 -18.37
CA VAL A 204 2.10 -13.38 -17.39
C VAL A 204 0.74 -12.96 -16.82
N ILE A 205 0.12 -11.91 -17.34
CA ILE A 205 -1.19 -11.47 -16.89
C ILE A 205 -2.25 -12.09 -17.80
N ALA A 206 -3.29 -12.68 -17.19
CA ALA A 206 -4.48 -13.10 -17.90
C ALA A 206 -5.10 -11.90 -18.65
N THR A 207 -5.48 -12.09 -19.89
CA THR A 207 -6.22 -11.12 -20.69
C THR A 207 -7.72 -11.24 -20.38
N GLU A 208 -8.53 -10.25 -20.79
CA GLU A 208 -10.00 -10.32 -20.63
C GLU A 208 -10.61 -11.60 -21.22
N ASP A 209 -9.98 -12.18 -22.27
CA ASP A 209 -10.43 -13.41 -22.92
C ASP A 209 -10.22 -14.65 -22.02
N ASP A 210 -9.23 -14.63 -21.14
CA ASP A 210 -8.94 -15.73 -20.22
C ASP A 210 -9.90 -15.71 -19.01
N GLU A 211 -10.34 -14.51 -18.55
CA GLU A 211 -11.31 -14.38 -17.46
C GLU A 211 -12.73 -14.83 -17.86
N SER A 212 -13.06 -14.86 -19.14
CA SER A 212 -14.37 -15.32 -19.65
C SER A 212 -14.50 -16.85 -19.76
N GLN A 213 -13.42 -17.62 -19.48
CA GLN A 213 -13.39 -19.07 -19.58
C GLN A 213 -13.37 -19.80 -18.22
N ILE A 214 -13.41 -19.05 -17.11
CA ILE A 214 -13.52 -19.56 -15.74
C ILE A 214 -14.92 -19.28 -15.20
#